data_1bc916381a87f296cd44ceb619cc9db9
#
_entry.id   1bc916381a87f296cd44ceb619cc9db9
#
_cell.length_a   1.000
_cell.length_b   1.000
_cell.length_c   1.000
_cell.angle_alpha   90.00
_cell.angle_beta   90.00
_cell.angle_gamma   90.00
#
_symmetry.space_group_name_H-M   'P 1'
#
loop_
_entity.id
_entity.type
_entity.pdbx_description
1 polymer ?
#
loop_
_entity_poly.entity_id
_entity_poly.type
_entity_poly.pdbx_seq_one_letter_code
_entity_poly.pdbx_strand_id
1 'polypeptide(L)'
;GLAERYAGLTFTETYITPGGGRLPPAFAERAKALHHRLDKLLRQQRERSASQRTGALSQRELWKIPLDAKDVFRRKAPPSKRETAFYLLIDRSGSMGAGIGDGTSKLFTALATAAVLEEALKGIAYTKIVAFDGGTNAVEHCVIKDFDQKEIGSRCIDAMEQIAAGHVNKDGY
;
A
#
# COMPACT_ATOMS: atom_id res chain seq x y z
N GLY A 1 -29.86 15.26 5.08
CA GLY A 1 -28.86 14.26 5.52
C GLY A 1 -27.72 14.13 4.52
N LEU A 2 -26.69 13.31 4.83
CA LEU A 2 -25.55 13.10 3.91
C LEU A 2 -25.99 12.59 2.52
N ALA A 3 -26.99 11.72 2.47
CA ALA A 3 -27.53 11.19 1.22
C ALA A 3 -28.11 12.27 0.27
N GLU A 4 -28.71 13.31 0.81
CA GLU A 4 -29.26 14.43 0.02
C GLU A 4 -28.15 15.35 -0.54
N ARG A 5 -27.02 15.47 0.17
CA ARG A 5 -25.86 16.24 -0.31
C ARG A 5 -25.17 15.60 -1.52
N TYR A 6 -25.29 14.30 -1.66
CA TYR A 6 -24.66 13.53 -2.74
C TYR A 6 -25.65 13.01 -3.78
N ALA A 7 -26.94 13.36 -3.63
CA ALA A 7 -27.96 13.07 -4.64
C ALA A 7 -27.66 13.88 -5.91
N GLY A 8 -27.05 13.26 -6.89
CA GLY A 8 -26.66 13.91 -8.16
C GLY A 8 -25.18 13.77 -8.50
N LEU A 9 -24.35 13.16 -7.62
CA LEU A 9 -22.98 12.80 -7.97
C LEU A 9 -22.98 11.59 -8.91
N THR A 10 -22.36 11.76 -10.06
CA THR A 10 -22.05 10.64 -10.97
C THR A 10 -20.74 10.01 -10.51
N PHE A 11 -20.77 8.70 -10.27
CA PHE A 11 -19.58 7.92 -9.96
C PHE A 11 -19.20 7.07 -11.18
N THR A 12 -17.95 7.18 -11.62
CA THR A 12 -17.41 6.39 -12.73
C THR A 12 -16.17 5.64 -12.25
N GLU A 13 -16.11 4.35 -12.55
CA GLU A 13 -14.94 3.52 -12.26
C GLU A 13 -14.33 3.00 -13.56
N THR A 14 -13.05 3.23 -13.75
CA THR A 14 -12.27 2.75 -14.90
C THR A 14 -11.11 1.91 -14.42
N TYR A 15 -10.67 0.94 -15.21
CA TYR A 15 -9.59 0.03 -14.87
C TYR A 15 -8.42 0.23 -15.82
N ILE A 16 -7.21 0.33 -15.25
CA ILE A 16 -5.97 0.42 -16.04
C ILE A 16 -5.48 -1.00 -16.34
N THR A 17 -5.04 -1.19 -17.58
CA THR A 17 -4.44 -2.46 -18.01
C THR A 17 -3.23 -2.80 -17.13
N PRO A 18 -3.10 -4.03 -16.62
CA PRO A 18 -1.92 -4.48 -15.91
C PRO A 18 -0.67 -4.31 -16.78
N GLY A 19 0.40 -3.80 -16.17
CA GLY A 19 1.69 -3.63 -16.83
C GLY A 19 2.65 -4.73 -16.39
N GLY A 20 3.05 -5.61 -17.31
CA GLY A 20 4.00 -6.70 -17.02
C GLY A 20 5.47 -6.25 -16.82
N GLY A 21 5.71 -4.96 -16.56
CA GLY A 21 7.05 -4.40 -16.41
C GLY A 21 7.68 -4.73 -15.05
N ARG A 22 9.02 -4.79 -15.03
CA ARG A 22 9.79 -4.84 -13.79
C ARG A 22 10.12 -3.44 -13.33
N LEU A 23 10.18 -3.25 -12.00
CA LEU A 23 10.65 -1.98 -11.46
C LEU A 23 12.08 -1.70 -11.92
N PRO A 24 12.39 -0.46 -12.31
CA PRO A 24 13.78 -0.05 -12.56
C PRO A 24 14.66 -0.35 -11.33
N PRO A 25 15.94 -0.72 -11.49
CA PRO A 25 16.79 -1.21 -10.41
C PRO A 25 16.83 -0.33 -9.16
N ALA A 26 16.89 1.00 -9.33
CA ALA A 26 16.92 1.94 -8.23
C ALA A 26 15.64 1.90 -7.37
N PHE A 27 14.48 1.69 -8.00
CA PHE A 27 13.20 1.55 -7.29
C PHE A 27 13.05 0.16 -6.66
N ALA A 28 13.54 -0.89 -7.33
CA ALA A 28 13.53 -2.25 -6.81
C ALA A 28 14.34 -2.37 -5.51
N GLU A 29 15.52 -1.76 -5.43
CA GLU A 29 16.33 -1.74 -4.20
C GLU A 29 15.63 -0.99 -3.06
N ARG A 30 14.97 0.14 -3.36
CA ARG A 30 14.16 0.86 -2.36
C ARG A 30 12.99 0.02 -1.85
N ALA A 31 12.28 -0.65 -2.76
CA ALA A 31 11.17 -1.54 -2.41
C ALA A 31 11.64 -2.69 -1.52
N LYS A 32 12.78 -3.31 -1.84
CA LYS A 32 13.38 -4.38 -1.04
C LYS A 32 13.77 -3.93 0.36
N ALA A 33 14.42 -2.77 0.48
CA ALA A 33 14.76 -2.19 1.78
C ALA A 33 13.52 -1.89 2.64
N LEU A 34 12.46 -1.37 2.01
CA LEU A 34 11.18 -1.09 2.66
C LEU A 34 10.48 -2.39 3.07
N HIS A 35 10.47 -3.41 2.21
CA HIS A 35 9.92 -4.74 2.49
C HIS A 35 10.49 -5.33 3.79
N HIS A 36 11.82 -5.34 3.93
CA HIS A 36 12.47 -5.85 5.14
C HIS A 36 12.06 -5.11 6.40
N ARG A 37 11.91 -3.78 6.33
CA ARG A 37 11.45 -2.97 7.47
C ARG A 37 10.01 -3.28 7.84
N LEU A 38 9.12 -3.36 6.85
CA LEU A 38 7.70 -3.64 7.06
C LEU A 38 7.48 -5.06 7.59
N ASP A 39 8.13 -6.06 7.02
CA ASP A 39 8.05 -7.45 7.51
C ASP A 39 8.52 -7.57 8.96
N LYS A 40 9.63 -6.92 9.31
CA LYS A 40 10.14 -6.88 10.68
C LYS A 40 9.14 -6.22 11.65
N LEU A 41 8.55 -5.09 11.28
CA LEU A 41 7.57 -4.39 12.12
C LEU A 41 6.31 -5.24 12.34
N LEU A 42 5.79 -5.85 11.28
CA LEU A 42 4.60 -6.69 11.37
C LEU A 42 4.85 -7.97 12.17
N ARG A 43 6.05 -8.56 12.07
CA ARG A 43 6.46 -9.69 12.93
C ARG A 43 6.56 -9.30 14.40
N GLN A 44 7.19 -8.17 14.70
CA GLN A 44 7.29 -7.68 16.07
C GLN A 44 5.92 -7.39 16.70
N GLN A 45 4.99 -6.86 15.91
CA GLN A 45 3.63 -6.63 16.37
C GLN A 45 2.89 -7.94 16.70
N ARG A 46 3.13 -9.00 15.90
CA ARG A 46 2.60 -10.35 16.16
C ARG A 46 3.20 -10.99 17.41
N GLU A 47 4.50 -10.83 17.63
CA GLU A 47 5.21 -11.38 18.80
C GLU A 47 4.76 -10.70 20.09
N ARG A 48 4.52 -9.39 20.10
CA ARG A 48 3.96 -8.66 21.25
C ARG A 48 2.57 -9.14 21.65
N SER A 49 1.79 -9.66 20.71
CA SER A 49 0.50 -10.29 21.00
C SER A 49 0.62 -11.71 21.60
N ALA A 50 1.80 -12.30 21.59
CA ALA A 50 1.99 -13.69 22.01
C ALA A 50 2.17 -13.89 23.52
N SER A 51 2.60 -12.85 24.27
CA SER A 51 2.79 -12.94 25.73
C SER A 51 1.66 -12.20 26.44
N GLN A 52 0.75 -12.94 27.08
CA GLN A 52 -0.43 -12.38 27.74
C GLN A 52 -0.66 -13.01 29.11
N ARG A 53 -1.44 -12.30 29.96
CA ARG A 53 -1.81 -12.76 31.32
C ARG A 53 -2.90 -13.84 31.33
N THR A 54 -3.56 -14.11 30.19
CA THR A 54 -4.64 -15.09 30.04
C THR A 54 -4.56 -15.77 28.69
N GLY A 55 -4.80 -17.06 28.63
CA GLY A 55 -4.78 -17.85 27.39
C GLY A 55 -4.22 -19.27 27.57
N ALA A 56 -3.71 -19.86 26.50
CA ALA A 56 -3.02 -21.15 26.58
C ALA A 56 -1.60 -20.97 27.12
N LEU A 57 -1.17 -21.84 28.03
CA LEU A 57 0.20 -21.85 28.57
C LEU A 57 1.24 -21.93 27.43
N SER A 58 2.22 -21.08 27.50
CA SER A 58 3.36 -21.10 26.56
C SER A 58 4.41 -22.08 27.06
N GLN A 59 4.63 -23.18 26.34
CA GLN A 59 5.66 -24.15 26.71
C GLN A 59 7.06 -23.52 26.85
N ARG A 60 7.34 -22.47 26.09
CA ARG A 60 8.62 -21.75 26.18
C ARG A 60 8.78 -20.92 27.45
N GLU A 61 7.67 -20.54 28.06
CA GLU A 61 7.65 -19.63 29.22
C GLU A 61 7.32 -20.36 30.54
N LEU A 62 7.12 -21.70 30.51
CA LEU A 62 6.80 -22.50 31.70
C LEU A 62 7.85 -22.40 32.81
N TRP A 63 9.12 -22.22 32.46
CA TRP A 63 10.20 -22.03 33.40
C TRP A 63 10.07 -20.76 34.27
N LYS A 64 9.24 -19.82 33.85
CA LYS A 64 8.96 -18.58 34.59
C LYS A 64 7.89 -18.72 35.67
N ILE A 65 7.14 -19.80 35.67
CA ILE A 65 6.06 -20.05 36.67
C ILE A 65 6.61 -20.02 38.10
N PRO A 66 7.74 -20.65 38.42
CA PRO A 66 8.31 -20.58 39.77
C PRO A 66 8.77 -19.18 40.18
N LEU A 67 8.93 -18.26 39.21
CA LEU A 67 9.36 -16.88 39.42
C LEU A 67 8.18 -15.90 39.56
N ASP A 68 6.93 -16.42 39.74
CA ASP A 68 5.70 -15.63 39.83
C ASP A 68 5.45 -14.69 38.64
N ALA A 69 5.95 -15.06 37.47
CA ALA A 69 5.74 -14.29 36.24
C ALA A 69 4.30 -14.49 35.73
N LYS A 70 3.60 -13.37 35.52
CA LYS A 70 2.18 -13.37 35.10
C LYS A 70 1.95 -13.48 33.59
N ASP A 71 3.01 -13.48 32.79
CA ASP A 71 3.00 -13.45 31.32
C ASP A 71 3.44 -14.79 30.66
N VAL A 72 3.04 -15.88 31.28
CA VAL A 72 3.32 -17.25 30.82
C VAL A 72 2.29 -17.79 29.83
N PHE A 73 1.26 -17.00 29.51
CA PHE A 73 0.21 -17.41 28.60
C PHE A 73 0.45 -16.83 27.19
N ARG A 74 0.11 -17.60 26.18
CA ARG A 74 0.02 -17.13 24.80
C ARG A 74 -1.43 -17.15 24.35
N ARG A 75 -1.85 -16.12 23.63
CA ARG A 75 -3.09 -16.19 22.87
C ARG A 75 -2.85 -17.20 21.74
N LYS A 76 -3.73 -18.18 21.60
CA LYS A 76 -3.79 -19.01 20.41
C LYS A 76 -4.24 -18.11 19.26
N ALA A 77 -3.30 -17.37 18.65
CA ALA A 77 -3.62 -16.65 17.44
C ALA A 77 -4.03 -17.72 16.42
N PRO A 78 -5.18 -17.58 15.76
CA PRO A 78 -5.46 -18.42 14.60
C PRO A 78 -4.30 -18.27 13.62
N PRO A 79 -3.98 -19.31 12.81
CA PRO A 79 -2.95 -19.22 11.80
C PRO A 79 -3.33 -18.02 10.92
N SER A 80 -2.59 -16.93 11.06
CA SER A 80 -2.90 -15.69 10.38
C SER A 80 -2.59 -15.86 8.90
N LYS A 81 -3.60 -16.13 8.11
CA LYS A 81 -3.64 -15.65 6.73
C LYS A 81 -3.41 -14.14 6.81
N ARG A 82 -2.80 -13.57 5.78
CA ARG A 82 -2.58 -12.13 5.66
C ARG A 82 -3.89 -11.40 5.92
N GLU A 83 -4.02 -10.76 7.06
CA GLU A 83 -5.26 -10.08 7.47
C GLU A 83 -5.18 -8.58 7.17
N THR A 84 -4.03 -8.10 6.71
CA THR A 84 -3.80 -6.69 6.47
C THR A 84 -4.03 -6.36 5.00
N ALA A 85 -4.91 -5.40 4.75
CA ALA A 85 -5.15 -4.84 3.44
C ALA A 85 -4.85 -3.34 3.46
N PHE A 86 -4.15 -2.86 2.43
CA PHE A 86 -3.87 -1.45 2.21
C PHE A 86 -4.68 -0.94 1.03
N TYR A 87 -5.38 0.15 1.22
CA TYR A 87 -6.07 0.87 0.18
C TYR A 87 -5.34 2.20 -0.03
N LEU A 88 -4.69 2.35 -1.17
CA LEU A 88 -3.95 3.55 -1.54
C LEU A 88 -4.82 4.42 -2.45
N LEU A 89 -5.08 5.63 -2.00
CA LEU A 89 -5.80 6.64 -2.79
C LEU A 89 -4.80 7.69 -3.27
N ILE A 90 -4.76 7.91 -4.59
CA ILE A 90 -3.91 8.88 -5.25
C ILE A 90 -4.80 9.99 -5.81
N ASP A 91 -4.57 11.21 -5.36
CA ASP A 91 -5.22 12.38 -5.95
C ASP A 91 -4.70 12.62 -7.37
N ARG A 92 -5.62 12.73 -8.33
CA ARG A 92 -5.34 13.01 -9.76
C ARG A 92 -5.87 14.39 -10.18
N SER A 93 -6.24 15.22 -9.25
CA SER A 93 -6.70 16.57 -9.54
C SER A 93 -5.67 17.38 -10.36
N GLY A 94 -6.13 18.38 -11.09
CA GLY A 94 -5.26 19.18 -11.96
C GLY A 94 -4.04 19.80 -11.28
N SER A 95 -4.11 20.06 -9.96
CA SER A 95 -2.98 20.54 -9.16
C SER A 95 -1.84 19.54 -9.01
N MET A 96 -2.13 18.24 -9.21
CA MET A 96 -1.14 17.16 -9.18
C MET A 96 -0.28 17.10 -10.45
N GLY A 97 -0.70 17.77 -11.53
CA GLY A 97 0.12 17.99 -12.72
C GLY A 97 1.27 18.98 -12.52
N ALA A 98 1.25 19.77 -11.44
CA ALA A 98 2.30 20.75 -11.16
C ALA A 98 3.65 20.07 -10.89
N GLY A 99 4.74 20.64 -11.46
CA GLY A 99 6.10 20.19 -11.25
C GLY A 99 6.59 20.40 -9.82
N ILE A 100 7.49 19.52 -9.34
CA ILE A 100 8.09 19.57 -8.00
C ILE A 100 9.55 20.07 -8.02
N GLY A 101 9.95 20.78 -9.07
CA GLY A 101 11.25 21.44 -9.15
C GLY A 101 12.38 20.61 -9.78
N ASP A 102 12.29 19.28 -9.77
CA ASP A 102 13.20 18.36 -10.47
C ASP A 102 12.71 18.01 -11.89
N GLY A 103 11.60 18.63 -12.26
CA GLY A 103 10.98 18.45 -13.56
C GLY A 103 9.97 17.31 -13.66
N THR A 104 9.74 16.56 -12.59
CA THR A 104 8.65 15.59 -12.50
C THR A 104 7.39 16.25 -11.97
N SER A 105 6.21 15.67 -12.25
CA SER A 105 4.96 16.11 -11.65
C SER A 105 4.70 15.39 -10.32
N LYS A 106 3.87 16.00 -9.48
CA LYS A 106 3.43 15.38 -8.22
C LYS A 106 2.74 14.04 -8.47
N LEU A 107 1.91 13.96 -9.53
CA LEU A 107 1.20 12.74 -9.91
C LEU A 107 2.18 11.62 -10.26
N PHE A 108 3.20 11.88 -11.09
CA PHE A 108 4.19 10.89 -11.45
C PHE A 108 4.94 10.37 -10.23
N THR A 109 5.32 11.27 -9.33
CA THR A 109 5.98 10.88 -8.07
C THR A 109 5.07 10.03 -7.19
N ALA A 110 3.79 10.36 -7.11
CA ALA A 110 2.81 9.58 -6.35
C ALA A 110 2.61 8.17 -6.95
N LEU A 111 2.51 8.06 -8.28
CA LEU A 111 2.38 6.78 -8.98
C LEU A 111 3.63 5.91 -8.79
N ALA A 112 4.83 6.47 -8.92
CA ALA A 112 6.07 5.76 -8.67
C ALA A 112 6.20 5.30 -7.22
N THR A 113 5.80 6.14 -6.27
CA THR A 113 5.78 5.80 -4.84
C THR A 113 4.81 4.66 -4.54
N ALA A 114 3.62 4.69 -5.15
CA ALA A 114 2.63 3.62 -5.00
C ALA A 114 3.15 2.28 -5.53
N ALA A 115 3.89 2.28 -6.65
CA ALA A 115 4.50 1.08 -7.19
C ALA A 115 5.60 0.51 -6.29
N VAL A 116 6.46 1.36 -5.73
CA VAL A 116 7.48 0.94 -4.75
C VAL A 116 6.85 0.34 -3.51
N LEU A 117 5.77 0.97 -3.01
CA LEU A 117 5.06 0.50 -1.83
C LEU A 117 4.33 -0.82 -2.09
N GLU A 118 3.71 -0.97 -3.27
CA GLU A 118 3.08 -2.23 -3.68
C GLU A 118 4.09 -3.37 -3.72
N GLU A 119 5.24 -3.16 -4.36
CA GLU A 119 6.30 -4.15 -4.42
C GLU A 119 6.83 -4.52 -3.02
N ALA A 120 6.98 -3.52 -2.15
CA ALA A 120 7.41 -3.74 -0.77
C ALA A 120 6.37 -4.52 0.07
N LEU A 121 5.08 -4.42 -0.24
CA LEU A 121 3.99 -5.11 0.44
C LEU A 121 3.70 -6.50 -0.11
N LYS A 122 4.28 -6.88 -1.25
CA LYS A 122 4.12 -8.22 -1.81
C LYS A 122 4.49 -9.30 -0.80
N GLY A 123 3.58 -10.22 -0.63
CA GLY A 123 3.78 -11.31 0.32
C GLY A 123 3.46 -10.97 1.78
N ILE A 124 3.29 -9.70 2.12
CA ILE A 124 3.00 -9.23 3.49
C ILE A 124 1.53 -8.86 3.64
N ALA A 125 0.96 -8.16 2.67
CA ALA A 125 -0.40 -7.63 2.71
C ALA A 125 -1.07 -7.65 1.34
N TYR A 126 -2.39 -7.46 1.32
CA TYR A 126 -3.14 -7.17 0.11
C TYR A 126 -3.12 -5.67 -0.17
N THR A 127 -3.02 -5.29 -1.43
CA THR A 127 -2.99 -3.88 -1.84
C THR A 127 -4.02 -3.59 -2.91
N LYS A 128 -4.74 -2.48 -2.75
CA LYS A 128 -5.56 -1.87 -3.80
C LYS A 128 -5.10 -0.44 -4.01
N ILE A 129 -4.94 -0.02 -5.27
CA ILE A 129 -4.45 1.31 -5.64
C ILE A 129 -5.46 1.93 -6.59
N VAL A 130 -5.97 3.08 -6.20
CA VAL A 130 -6.96 3.83 -6.97
C VAL A 130 -6.52 5.28 -7.08
N ALA A 131 -6.46 5.81 -8.29
CA ALA A 131 -6.36 7.23 -8.51
C ALA A 131 -7.77 7.81 -8.63
N PHE A 132 -8.01 8.95 -7.98
CA PHE A 132 -9.31 9.58 -8.01
C PHE A 132 -9.20 11.03 -8.52
N ASP A 133 -10.24 11.46 -9.20
CA ASP A 133 -10.44 12.85 -9.58
C ASP A 133 -11.88 13.25 -9.26
N GLY A 134 -12.11 14.51 -8.96
CA GLY A 134 -13.43 15.03 -8.60
C GLY A 134 -13.72 16.34 -9.30
N GLY A 135 -14.81 16.34 -10.09
CA GLY A 135 -15.44 17.57 -10.58
C GLY A 135 -16.62 17.98 -9.69
N THR A 136 -17.31 19.03 -10.09
CA THR A 136 -18.41 19.61 -9.30
C THR A 136 -19.55 18.60 -9.02
N ASN A 137 -19.83 17.68 -9.94
CA ASN A 137 -20.91 16.69 -9.83
C ASN A 137 -20.49 15.28 -10.25
N ALA A 138 -19.19 15.02 -10.39
CA ALA A 138 -18.70 13.73 -10.82
C ALA A 138 -17.45 13.34 -10.02
N VAL A 139 -17.36 12.06 -9.67
CA VAL A 139 -16.16 11.45 -9.08
C VAL A 139 -15.74 10.31 -10.00
N GLU A 140 -14.50 10.34 -10.45
CA GLU A 140 -13.90 9.30 -11.25
C GLU A 140 -12.89 8.53 -10.42
N HIS A 141 -13.02 7.21 -10.36
CA HIS A 141 -12.04 6.29 -9.82
C HIS A 141 -11.36 5.55 -10.96
N CYS A 142 -10.04 5.66 -11.00
CA CYS A 142 -9.20 4.93 -11.92
C CYS A 142 -8.47 3.85 -11.13
N VAL A 143 -8.93 2.59 -11.24
CA VAL A 143 -8.34 1.46 -10.54
C VAL A 143 -7.05 1.06 -11.24
N ILE A 144 -5.93 1.27 -10.56
CA ILE A 144 -4.58 0.95 -11.03
C ILE A 144 -4.22 -0.49 -10.68
N LYS A 145 -4.68 -0.96 -9.52
CA LYS A 145 -4.52 -2.34 -9.06
C LYS A 145 -5.65 -2.70 -8.12
N ASP A 146 -6.27 -3.84 -8.32
CA ASP A 146 -7.24 -4.40 -7.37
C ASP A 146 -6.58 -5.48 -6.48
N PHE A 147 -7.29 -5.88 -5.41
CA PHE A 147 -6.80 -6.85 -4.42
C PHE A 147 -6.50 -8.23 -5.00
N ASP A 148 -7.23 -8.65 -6.01
CA ASP A 148 -7.09 -9.94 -6.69
C ASP A 148 -6.04 -9.93 -7.81
N GLN A 149 -5.60 -8.75 -8.24
CA GLN A 149 -4.59 -8.60 -9.28
C GLN A 149 -3.18 -8.80 -8.70
N LYS A 150 -2.32 -9.47 -9.48
CA LYS A 150 -0.91 -9.70 -9.13
C LYS A 150 0.01 -8.58 -9.59
N GLU A 151 -0.38 -7.89 -10.65
CA GLU A 151 0.43 -6.88 -11.31
C GLU A 151 -0.17 -5.49 -11.13
N ILE A 152 0.70 -4.50 -11.01
CA ILE A 152 0.31 -3.09 -10.97
C ILE A 152 0.00 -2.59 -12.38
N GLY A 153 -0.86 -1.59 -12.50
CA GLY A 153 -1.20 -0.97 -13.78
C GLY A 153 0.02 -0.34 -14.47
N SER A 154 0.01 -0.40 -15.82
CA SER A 154 1.12 0.08 -16.67
C SER A 154 1.53 1.52 -16.38
N ARG A 155 0.59 2.40 -16.08
CA ARG A 155 0.88 3.82 -15.79
C ARG A 155 1.86 4.04 -14.64
N CYS A 156 1.86 3.17 -13.63
CA CYS A 156 2.86 3.27 -12.55
C CYS A 156 4.25 2.87 -13.01
N ILE A 157 4.34 1.88 -13.90
CA ILE A 157 5.62 1.46 -14.50
C ILE A 157 6.15 2.56 -15.40
N ASP A 158 5.31 3.11 -16.28
CA ASP A 158 5.66 4.22 -17.17
C ASP A 158 6.17 5.44 -16.39
N ALA A 159 5.52 5.78 -15.27
CA ALA A 159 5.94 6.87 -14.41
C ALA A 159 7.33 6.64 -13.81
N MET A 160 7.62 5.42 -13.35
CA MET A 160 8.95 5.08 -12.82
C MET A 160 10.03 5.10 -13.87
N GLU A 161 9.73 4.59 -15.08
CA GLU A 161 10.68 4.60 -16.20
C GLU A 161 11.02 6.02 -16.63
N GLN A 162 10.03 6.91 -16.70
CA GLN A 162 10.26 8.32 -17.01
C GLN A 162 11.10 9.03 -15.96
N ILE A 163 10.83 8.80 -14.68
CA ILE A 163 11.63 9.35 -13.59
C ILE A 163 13.07 8.80 -13.65
N ALA A 164 13.22 7.50 -13.87
CA ALA A 164 14.53 6.86 -13.96
C ALA A 164 15.36 7.36 -15.16
N ALA A 165 14.70 7.67 -16.28
CA ALA A 165 15.33 8.20 -17.48
C ALA A 165 15.65 9.71 -17.37
N GLY A 166 15.23 10.38 -16.30
CA GLY A 166 15.36 11.83 -16.17
C GLY A 166 14.48 12.61 -17.14
N HIS A 167 13.49 11.97 -17.74
CA HIS A 167 12.54 12.62 -18.62
C HIS A 167 11.53 13.42 -17.78
N VAL A 168 11.63 14.71 -17.96
CA VAL A 168 10.70 15.68 -17.39
C VAL A 168 9.47 15.72 -18.27
N ASN A 169 8.37 15.16 -17.81
CA ASN A 169 7.12 15.38 -18.52
C ASN A 169 6.58 16.75 -18.10
N LYS A 170 6.74 17.76 -18.96
CA LYS A 170 6.21 19.11 -18.76
C LYS A 170 4.69 19.16 -18.93
N ASP A 171 4.17 18.19 -19.65
CA ASP A 171 2.75 18.06 -19.95
C ASP A 171 2.20 16.98 -19.05
N GLY A 172 1.52 17.37 -17.97
CA GLY A 172 1.02 16.50 -16.91
C GLY A 172 -0.11 15.54 -17.34
N TYR A 173 -0.16 15.14 -18.61
CA TYR A 173 -1.07 14.15 -19.18
C TYR A 173 -0.41 13.36 -20.29
#